data_227d23a886400a178fd9f71e151448af
#
_entry.id   227d23a886400a178fd9f71e151448af
#
_cell.length_a   1.000
_cell.length_b   1.000
_cell.length_c   1.000
_cell.angle_alpha   90.00
_cell.angle_beta   90.00
_cell.angle_gamma   90.00
#
_symmetry.space_group_name_H-M   'P 1'
#
loop_
_entity.id
_entity.type
_entity.pdbx_description
1 polymer ?
#
loop_
_entity_poly.entity_id
_entity_poly.type
_entity_poly.pdbx_seq_one_letter_code
_entity_poly.pdbx_strand_id
1 'polypeptide(L)'
;DDSAYDFEVICGASRHWSVSWLRAHNYPEFRFLVEIREMTDEEAFRVSDLENRARDDLSDIERARDYLRALDRHYDGRQKTMAQRLNVSEAWLSRYLDLARLPAELVAAFPDPHALKIKHITLLKPLLKPDDRRDRVLEAARGLGAGAGEGLSPQDVIRRLAQAGDAPKKSGSPRKSGSGADRVVRSPSGAPVLRIDARKRKEVSLTLLPTAGATREEAEAALREVLEQHWPAASP
;
A
#
# COMPACT_ATOMS: atom_id res chain seq x y z
N ASP A 1 18.97 -35.28 -9.02
CA ASP A 1 17.61 -35.00 -9.52
C ASP A 1 17.30 -35.97 -10.63
N ASP A 2 16.37 -36.85 -10.31
CA ASP A 2 15.86 -37.83 -11.27
C ASP A 2 14.79 -37.12 -12.12
N SER A 3 15.22 -36.21 -12.99
CA SER A 3 14.28 -35.49 -13.84
C SER A 3 13.87 -36.45 -14.98
N ALA A 4 12.59 -36.73 -15.07
CA ALA A 4 12.03 -37.54 -16.15
C ALA A 4 12.12 -36.88 -17.55
N TYR A 5 12.78 -35.73 -17.63
CA TYR A 5 12.86 -34.86 -18.83
C TYR A 5 14.30 -34.47 -19.14
N ASP A 6 14.65 -34.48 -20.44
CA ASP A 6 15.97 -34.08 -20.90
C ASP A 6 16.18 -32.55 -20.89
N PHE A 7 15.10 -31.76 -20.94
CA PHE A 7 15.12 -30.31 -21.05
C PHE A 7 13.98 -29.66 -20.26
N GLU A 8 14.26 -28.47 -19.73
CA GLU A 8 13.26 -27.58 -19.11
C GLU A 8 13.03 -26.34 -19.99
N VAL A 9 11.77 -25.93 -20.14
CA VAL A 9 11.39 -24.72 -20.88
C VAL A 9 11.47 -23.50 -19.97
N ILE A 10 12.54 -22.73 -20.09
CA ILE A 10 12.76 -21.50 -19.30
C ILE A 10 11.96 -20.32 -19.83
N CYS A 11 11.90 -20.17 -21.18
CA CYS A 11 11.21 -19.08 -21.88
C CYS A 11 10.37 -19.62 -23.02
N GLY A 12 9.21 -18.95 -23.30
CA GLY A 12 8.38 -19.29 -24.44
C GLY A 12 7.44 -20.47 -24.20
N ALA A 13 7.02 -20.72 -22.97
CA ALA A 13 6.10 -21.81 -22.60
C ALA A 13 4.80 -21.82 -23.44
N SER A 14 4.20 -20.65 -23.71
CA SER A 14 3.00 -20.52 -24.55
C SER A 14 3.26 -20.97 -26.00
N ARG A 15 4.43 -20.59 -26.56
CA ARG A 15 4.83 -21.02 -27.91
C ARG A 15 5.09 -22.53 -27.95
N HIS A 16 5.77 -23.06 -26.95
CA HIS A 16 6.01 -24.50 -26.82
C HIS A 16 4.68 -25.28 -26.75
N TRP A 17 3.74 -24.81 -25.92
CA TRP A 17 2.40 -25.40 -25.81
C TRP A 17 1.66 -25.35 -27.14
N SER A 18 1.63 -24.20 -27.83
CA SER A 18 0.93 -24.04 -29.12
C SER A 18 1.49 -24.98 -30.20
N VAL A 19 2.83 -25.11 -30.27
CA VAL A 19 3.44 -26.02 -31.23
C VAL A 19 3.18 -27.49 -30.87
N SER A 20 3.23 -27.84 -29.61
CA SER A 20 2.88 -29.19 -29.13
C SER A 20 1.43 -29.54 -29.47
N TRP A 21 0.51 -28.58 -29.29
CA TRP A 21 -0.89 -28.76 -29.66
C TRP A 21 -1.07 -28.93 -31.17
N LEU A 22 -0.42 -28.07 -32.00
CA LEU A 22 -0.47 -28.18 -33.47
C LEU A 22 0.06 -29.55 -33.96
N ARG A 23 1.18 -30.02 -33.39
CA ARG A 23 1.75 -31.33 -33.75
C ARG A 23 0.81 -32.49 -33.41
N ALA A 24 0.06 -32.40 -32.33
CA ALA A 24 -0.95 -33.36 -31.95
C ALA A 24 -2.22 -33.26 -32.81
N HIS A 25 -2.46 -32.13 -33.51
CA HIS A 25 -3.68 -31.84 -34.26
C HIS A 25 -3.39 -31.46 -35.73
N ASN A 26 -3.07 -32.46 -36.56
CA ASN A 26 -2.91 -32.36 -38.02
C ASN A 26 -1.64 -31.70 -38.58
N TYR A 27 -0.69 -31.27 -37.71
CA TYR A 27 0.57 -30.67 -38.17
C TYR A 27 1.80 -31.36 -37.53
N PRO A 28 2.02 -32.68 -37.68
CA PRO A 28 3.07 -33.41 -36.97
C PRO A 28 4.48 -32.91 -37.31
N GLU A 29 4.67 -32.39 -38.52
CA GLU A 29 5.95 -31.85 -39.00
C GLU A 29 6.21 -30.40 -38.59
N PHE A 30 5.31 -29.77 -37.81
CA PHE A 30 5.53 -28.37 -37.42
C PHE A 30 6.74 -28.27 -36.51
N ARG A 31 7.67 -27.37 -36.89
CA ARG A 31 8.94 -27.12 -36.16
C ARG A 31 9.04 -25.66 -35.78
N PHE A 32 9.74 -25.39 -34.70
CA PHE A 32 10.12 -24.03 -34.34
C PHE A 32 11.54 -24.03 -33.77
N LEU A 33 12.21 -22.87 -33.86
CA LEU A 33 13.57 -22.71 -33.43
C LEU A 33 13.62 -22.65 -31.90
N VAL A 34 14.51 -23.44 -31.31
CA VAL A 34 14.83 -23.41 -29.88
C VAL A 34 16.32 -23.22 -29.69
N GLU A 35 16.71 -22.60 -28.59
CA GLU A 35 18.11 -22.48 -28.15
C GLU A 35 18.26 -23.30 -26.87
N ILE A 36 19.18 -24.27 -26.89
CA ILE A 36 19.50 -25.10 -25.73
C ILE A 36 20.74 -24.49 -25.06
N ARG A 37 20.67 -24.27 -23.76
CA ARG A 37 21.76 -23.74 -22.93
C ARG A 37 21.88 -24.54 -21.64
N GLU A 38 23.11 -24.79 -21.22
CA GLU A 38 23.40 -25.23 -19.87
C GLU A 38 23.43 -24.01 -18.94
N MET A 39 22.67 -24.06 -17.84
CA MET A 39 22.61 -22.96 -16.87
C MET A 39 22.20 -23.47 -15.49
N THR A 40 22.57 -22.74 -14.46
CA THR A 40 22.10 -22.96 -13.11
C THR A 40 20.64 -22.48 -12.94
N ASP A 41 19.95 -22.94 -11.91
CA ASP A 41 18.59 -22.47 -11.59
C ASP A 41 18.52 -20.95 -11.41
N GLU A 42 19.56 -20.33 -10.81
CA GLU A 42 19.65 -18.88 -10.67
C GLU A 42 19.75 -18.18 -12.03
N GLU A 43 20.54 -18.71 -12.94
CA GLU A 43 20.67 -18.18 -14.31
C GLU A 43 19.37 -18.35 -15.09
N ALA A 44 18.70 -19.50 -14.97
CA ALA A 44 17.40 -19.77 -15.55
C ALA A 44 16.37 -18.76 -15.04
N PHE A 45 16.33 -18.51 -13.71
CA PHE A 45 15.48 -17.49 -13.14
C PHE A 45 15.74 -16.09 -13.72
N ARG A 46 17.02 -15.68 -13.86
CA ARG A 46 17.34 -14.35 -14.41
C ARG A 46 16.95 -14.21 -15.89
N VAL A 47 17.12 -15.25 -16.68
CA VAL A 47 16.69 -15.26 -18.09
C VAL A 47 15.18 -15.15 -18.20
N SER A 48 14.44 -15.93 -17.41
CA SER A 48 12.98 -15.88 -17.35
C SER A 48 12.49 -14.51 -16.86
N ASP A 49 13.11 -13.94 -15.83
CA ASP A 49 12.76 -12.61 -15.31
C ASP A 49 12.96 -11.51 -16.35
N LEU A 50 14.08 -11.56 -17.10
CA LEU A 50 14.37 -10.58 -18.15
C LEU A 50 13.29 -10.60 -19.26
N GLU A 51 12.86 -11.79 -19.69
CA GLU A 51 11.79 -11.96 -20.67
C GLU A 51 10.45 -11.46 -20.09
N ASN A 52 10.13 -11.86 -18.85
CA ASN A 52 8.87 -11.50 -18.20
C ASN A 52 8.75 -10.02 -17.85
N ARG A 53 9.87 -9.30 -17.64
CA ARG A 53 9.84 -7.85 -17.40
C ARG A 53 9.35 -7.05 -18.60
N ALA A 54 9.58 -7.56 -19.81
CA ALA A 54 9.10 -6.93 -21.04
C ALA A 54 7.62 -7.23 -21.34
N ARG A 55 6.97 -8.10 -20.55
CA ARG A 55 5.57 -8.48 -20.74
C ARG A 55 4.65 -7.73 -19.79
N ASP A 56 3.48 -7.33 -20.31
CA ASP A 56 2.45 -6.62 -19.56
C ASP A 56 1.41 -7.55 -18.90
N ASP A 57 1.45 -8.85 -19.22
CA ASP A 57 0.48 -9.84 -18.76
C ASP A 57 0.74 -10.35 -17.33
N LEU A 58 1.93 -10.16 -16.77
CA LEU A 58 2.25 -10.54 -15.39
C LEU A 58 1.96 -9.39 -14.43
N SER A 59 1.09 -9.63 -13.47
CA SER A 59 0.75 -8.62 -12.45
C SER A 59 1.92 -8.34 -11.49
N ASP A 60 1.93 -7.14 -10.89
CA ASP A 60 2.96 -6.77 -9.91
C ASP A 60 2.99 -7.71 -8.69
N ILE A 61 1.83 -8.23 -8.25
CA ILE A 61 1.76 -9.15 -7.10
C ILE A 61 2.34 -10.52 -7.43
N GLU A 62 2.12 -11.04 -8.65
CA GLU A 62 2.72 -12.30 -9.10
C GLU A 62 4.24 -12.15 -9.19
N ARG A 63 4.71 -11.11 -9.86
CA ARG A 63 6.15 -10.79 -9.96
C ARG A 63 6.78 -10.60 -8.58
N ALA A 64 6.08 -9.96 -7.66
CA ALA A 64 6.56 -9.77 -6.29
C ALA A 64 6.76 -11.10 -5.56
N ARG A 65 5.82 -12.04 -5.72
CA ARG A 65 5.91 -13.37 -5.13
C ARG A 65 7.06 -14.19 -5.73
N ASP A 66 7.29 -14.05 -7.03
CA ASP A 66 8.42 -14.71 -7.70
C ASP A 66 9.75 -14.18 -7.19
N TYR A 67 9.89 -12.86 -7.02
CA TYR A 67 11.10 -12.28 -6.44
C TYR A 67 11.33 -12.70 -5.00
N LEU A 68 10.27 -12.82 -4.18
CA LEU A 68 10.43 -13.29 -2.81
C LEU A 68 10.92 -14.75 -2.77
N ARG A 69 10.33 -15.63 -3.58
CA ARG A 69 10.77 -17.03 -3.71
C ARG A 69 12.21 -17.14 -4.20
N ALA A 70 12.58 -16.35 -5.20
CA ALA A 70 13.93 -16.35 -5.74
C ALA A 70 14.95 -15.80 -4.73
N LEU A 71 14.57 -14.76 -3.96
CA LEU A 71 15.43 -14.21 -2.91
C LEU A 71 15.83 -15.27 -1.89
N ASP A 72 14.87 -16.07 -1.45
CA ASP A 72 15.10 -17.12 -0.48
C ASP A 72 15.86 -18.32 -1.10
N ARG A 73 15.48 -18.73 -2.33
CA ARG A 73 16.01 -19.93 -2.97
C ARG A 73 17.42 -19.78 -3.52
N HIS A 74 17.75 -18.60 -4.11
CA HIS A 74 18.97 -18.40 -4.87
C HIS A 74 19.93 -17.37 -4.27
N TYR A 75 19.46 -16.56 -3.32
CA TYR A 75 20.25 -15.43 -2.80
C TYR A 75 20.39 -15.41 -1.27
N ASP A 76 19.92 -16.45 -0.57
CA ASP A 76 19.98 -16.57 0.91
C ASP A 76 19.44 -15.31 1.64
N GLY A 77 18.38 -14.70 1.11
CA GLY A 77 17.79 -13.48 1.67
C GLY A 77 18.61 -12.20 1.39
N ARG A 78 19.72 -12.28 0.62
CA ARG A 78 20.60 -11.14 0.36
C ARG A 78 20.08 -10.26 -0.77
N GLN A 79 19.19 -9.33 -0.43
CA GLN A 79 18.52 -8.44 -1.38
C GLN A 79 19.48 -7.64 -2.27
N LYS A 80 20.58 -7.13 -1.69
CA LYS A 80 21.58 -6.36 -2.45
C LYS A 80 22.21 -7.19 -3.55
N THR A 81 22.61 -8.44 -3.24
CA THR A 81 23.18 -9.37 -4.23
C THR A 81 22.17 -9.65 -5.33
N MET A 82 20.91 -9.94 -4.98
CA MET A 82 19.85 -10.16 -5.95
C MET A 82 19.63 -8.95 -6.85
N ALA A 83 19.57 -7.74 -6.30
CA ALA A 83 19.38 -6.51 -7.08
C ALA A 83 20.52 -6.31 -8.10
N GLN A 84 21.76 -6.54 -7.68
CA GLN A 84 22.93 -6.48 -8.57
C GLN A 84 22.86 -7.51 -9.70
N ARG A 85 22.53 -8.76 -9.38
CA ARG A 85 22.43 -9.86 -10.37
C ARG A 85 21.28 -9.65 -11.36
N LEU A 86 20.16 -9.07 -10.92
CA LEU A 86 19.03 -8.71 -11.78
C LEU A 86 19.21 -7.39 -12.53
N ASN A 87 20.31 -6.66 -12.27
CA ASN A 87 20.59 -5.33 -12.83
C ASN A 87 19.44 -4.35 -12.57
N VAL A 88 18.97 -4.29 -11.32
CA VAL A 88 17.93 -3.35 -10.86
C VAL A 88 18.40 -2.59 -9.63
N SER A 89 17.75 -1.45 -9.30
CA SER A 89 18.07 -0.75 -8.07
C SER A 89 17.51 -1.49 -6.84
N GLU A 90 18.25 -1.43 -5.71
CA GLU A 90 17.79 -2.01 -4.46
C GLU A 90 16.41 -1.45 -4.02
N ALA A 91 16.17 -0.16 -4.25
CA ALA A 91 14.90 0.48 -3.92
C ALA A 91 13.74 -0.05 -4.79
N TRP A 92 14.01 -0.39 -6.04
CA TRP A 92 13.02 -1.01 -6.93
C TRP A 92 12.66 -2.41 -6.44
N LEU A 93 13.65 -3.26 -6.19
CA LEU A 93 13.46 -4.62 -5.68
C LEU A 93 12.78 -4.62 -4.31
N SER A 94 13.17 -3.70 -3.41
CA SER A 94 12.55 -3.56 -2.09
C SER A 94 11.04 -3.36 -2.16
N ARG A 95 10.56 -2.54 -3.12
CA ARG A 95 9.11 -2.30 -3.28
C ARG A 95 8.35 -3.57 -3.70
N TYR A 96 8.93 -4.39 -4.56
CA TYR A 96 8.33 -5.69 -4.91
C TYR A 96 8.32 -6.65 -3.72
N LEU A 97 9.42 -6.74 -2.98
CA LEU A 97 9.50 -7.58 -1.78
C LEU A 97 8.53 -7.11 -0.68
N ASP A 98 8.36 -5.80 -0.52
CA ASP A 98 7.35 -5.23 0.39
C ASP A 98 5.93 -5.63 -0.05
N LEU A 99 5.64 -5.62 -1.35
CA LEU A 99 4.36 -6.06 -1.92
C LEU A 99 4.11 -7.55 -1.64
N ALA A 100 5.11 -8.40 -1.85
CA ALA A 100 5.01 -9.83 -1.58
C ALA A 100 4.80 -10.16 -0.10
N ARG A 101 5.29 -9.30 0.80
CA ARG A 101 5.20 -9.47 2.27
C ARG A 101 3.96 -8.84 2.90
N LEU A 102 3.04 -8.34 2.09
CA LEU A 102 1.76 -7.84 2.61
C LEU A 102 0.99 -8.97 3.32
N PRO A 103 0.35 -8.69 4.46
CA PRO A 103 -0.55 -9.65 5.12
C PRO A 103 -1.62 -10.17 4.16
N ALA A 104 -1.94 -11.45 4.27
CA ALA A 104 -2.92 -12.10 3.41
C ALA A 104 -4.30 -11.42 3.48
N GLU A 105 -4.70 -10.97 4.67
CA GLU A 105 -5.95 -10.24 4.89
C GLU A 105 -6.00 -8.93 4.10
N LEU A 106 -4.85 -8.25 4.00
CA LEU A 106 -4.75 -7.00 3.26
C LEU A 106 -4.85 -7.24 1.74
N VAL A 107 -4.24 -8.30 1.24
CA VAL A 107 -4.36 -8.70 -0.17
C VAL A 107 -5.80 -9.12 -0.49
N ALA A 108 -6.44 -9.88 0.39
CA ALA A 108 -7.82 -10.32 0.24
C ALA A 108 -8.85 -9.17 0.30
N ALA A 109 -8.48 -8.01 0.86
CA ALA A 109 -9.35 -6.82 0.87
C ALA A 109 -9.57 -6.21 -0.54
N PHE A 110 -8.73 -6.57 -1.51
CA PHE A 110 -8.87 -6.12 -2.89
C PHE A 110 -9.70 -7.13 -3.69
N PRO A 111 -10.80 -6.70 -4.35
CA PRO A 111 -11.64 -7.60 -5.15
C PRO A 111 -10.85 -8.32 -6.25
N ASP A 112 -9.87 -7.64 -6.82
CA ASP A 112 -8.89 -8.22 -7.73
C ASP A 112 -7.47 -7.98 -7.17
N PRO A 113 -6.81 -9.03 -6.65
CA PRO A 113 -5.42 -8.94 -6.19
C PRO A 113 -4.42 -8.51 -7.28
N HIS A 114 -4.72 -8.78 -8.56
CA HIS A 114 -3.86 -8.39 -9.69
C HIS A 114 -3.89 -6.88 -9.95
N ALA A 115 -4.91 -6.17 -9.44
CA ALA A 115 -4.96 -4.72 -9.46
C ALA A 115 -4.00 -4.04 -8.47
N LEU A 116 -3.39 -4.81 -7.52
CA LEU A 116 -2.35 -4.32 -6.65
C LEU A 116 -1.07 -4.03 -7.46
N LYS A 117 -0.59 -2.79 -7.35
CA LYS A 117 0.64 -2.32 -8.01
C LYS A 117 1.67 -1.87 -6.99
N ILE A 118 2.94 -1.90 -7.37
CA ILE A 118 4.06 -1.44 -6.49
C ILE A 118 3.88 0.01 -6.01
N LYS A 119 3.20 0.86 -6.77
CA LYS A 119 2.87 2.24 -6.36
C LYS A 119 1.99 2.29 -5.10
N HIS A 120 1.16 1.28 -4.87
CA HIS A 120 0.26 1.22 -3.71
C HIS A 120 1.02 0.93 -2.40
N ILE A 121 2.22 0.34 -2.48
CA ILE A 121 3.07 0.06 -1.30
C ILE A 121 3.41 1.32 -0.52
N THR A 122 3.64 2.43 -1.20
CA THR A 122 3.93 3.71 -0.55
C THR A 122 2.79 4.16 0.39
N LEU A 123 1.55 3.80 0.05
CA LEU A 123 0.36 4.13 0.85
C LEU A 123 0.04 3.05 1.89
N LEU A 124 0.26 1.78 1.57
CA LEU A 124 -0.10 0.65 2.43
C LEU A 124 0.92 0.40 3.54
N LYS A 125 2.23 0.50 3.25
CA LYS A 125 3.30 0.22 4.20
C LYS A 125 3.22 1.07 5.49
N PRO A 126 2.92 2.38 5.44
CA PRO A 126 2.73 3.18 6.64
C PRO A 126 1.56 2.73 7.54
N LEU A 127 0.52 2.11 6.95
CA LEU A 127 -0.65 1.61 7.69
C LEU A 127 -0.33 0.34 8.49
N LEU A 128 0.75 -0.36 8.14
CA LEU A 128 1.17 -1.63 8.73
C LEU A 128 2.26 -1.48 9.80
N LYS A 129 2.59 -0.26 10.21
CA LYS A 129 3.51 -0.05 11.33
C LYS A 129 2.95 -0.74 12.58
N PRO A 130 3.83 -1.37 13.40
CA PRO A 130 3.39 -2.12 14.58
C PRO A 130 2.89 -1.15 15.67
N ASP A 131 1.62 -0.84 15.62
CA ASP A 131 0.86 -0.04 16.59
C ASP A 131 -0.62 -0.46 16.55
N ASP A 132 -1.45 0.15 17.41
CA ASP A 132 -2.90 -0.09 17.43
C ASP A 132 -3.60 0.22 16.09
N ARG A 133 -2.97 1.01 15.23
CA ARG A 133 -3.45 1.34 13.90
C ARG A 133 -3.45 0.11 12.99
N ARG A 134 -2.38 -0.69 13.06
CA ARG A 134 -2.24 -1.92 12.28
C ARG A 134 -3.40 -2.87 12.53
N ASP A 135 -3.76 -3.09 13.79
CA ASP A 135 -4.84 -4.03 14.14
C ASP A 135 -6.18 -3.58 13.58
N ARG A 136 -6.48 -2.27 13.64
CA ARG A 136 -7.70 -1.71 13.03
C ARG A 136 -7.69 -1.83 11.50
N VAL A 137 -6.56 -1.61 10.87
CA VAL A 137 -6.41 -1.77 9.41
C VAL A 137 -6.62 -3.22 9.00
N LEU A 138 -6.04 -4.18 9.71
CA LEU A 138 -6.22 -5.60 9.42
C LEU A 138 -7.65 -6.07 9.67
N GLU A 139 -8.31 -5.57 10.71
CA GLU A 139 -9.73 -5.85 10.95
C GLU A 139 -10.63 -5.30 9.82
N ALA A 140 -10.39 -4.05 9.40
CA ALA A 140 -11.09 -3.48 8.26
C ALA A 140 -10.81 -4.25 6.95
N ALA A 141 -9.57 -4.72 6.76
CA ALA A 141 -9.19 -5.54 5.61
C ALA A 141 -9.97 -6.85 5.57
N ARG A 142 -10.13 -7.55 6.71
CA ARG A 142 -10.97 -8.76 6.80
C ARG A 142 -12.43 -8.47 6.42
N GLY A 143 -12.99 -7.36 6.91
CA GLY A 143 -14.34 -6.94 6.55
C GLY A 143 -14.52 -6.67 5.06
N LEU A 144 -13.52 -6.03 4.43
CA LEU A 144 -13.53 -5.79 2.99
C LEU A 144 -13.41 -7.09 2.20
N GLY A 145 -12.52 -8.01 2.61
CA GLY A 145 -12.36 -9.32 1.98
C GLY A 145 -13.57 -10.24 2.13
N ALA A 146 -14.39 -10.04 3.18
CA ALA A 146 -15.64 -10.78 3.41
C ALA A 146 -16.83 -10.29 2.56
N GLY A 147 -16.62 -9.41 1.57
CA GLY A 147 -17.64 -8.92 0.62
C GLY A 147 -17.91 -7.42 0.67
N ALA A 148 -17.54 -6.71 1.75
CA ALA A 148 -17.74 -5.25 1.84
C ALA A 148 -16.86 -4.46 0.85
N GLY A 149 -15.88 -5.11 0.23
CA GLY A 149 -14.99 -4.57 -0.80
C GLY A 149 -15.48 -4.77 -2.22
N GLU A 150 -16.53 -5.53 -2.45
CA GLU A 150 -17.03 -5.88 -3.78
C GLU A 150 -17.32 -4.62 -4.62
N GLY A 151 -16.81 -4.58 -5.86
CA GLY A 151 -16.96 -3.44 -6.76
C GLY A 151 -16.14 -2.19 -6.44
N LEU A 152 -15.31 -2.22 -5.39
CA LEU A 152 -14.45 -1.08 -5.06
C LEU A 152 -13.22 -1.00 -5.96
N SER A 153 -12.82 0.23 -6.29
CA SER A 153 -11.51 0.45 -6.90
C SER A 153 -10.37 0.25 -5.89
N PRO A 154 -9.14 -0.07 -6.34
CA PRO A 154 -7.98 -0.18 -5.44
C PRO A 154 -7.76 1.07 -4.58
N GLN A 155 -8.02 2.26 -5.13
CA GLN A 155 -7.91 3.53 -4.42
C GLN A 155 -8.95 3.65 -3.31
N ASP A 156 -10.18 3.18 -3.55
CA ASP A 156 -11.24 3.19 -2.55
C ASP A 156 -10.96 2.23 -1.41
N VAL A 157 -10.42 1.04 -1.71
CA VAL A 157 -9.96 0.09 -0.69
C VAL A 157 -8.89 0.73 0.18
N ILE A 158 -7.84 1.31 -0.42
CA ILE A 158 -6.75 1.98 0.32
C ILE A 158 -7.30 3.12 1.18
N ARG A 159 -8.21 3.93 0.65
CA ARG A 159 -8.84 5.03 1.39
C ARG A 159 -9.61 4.52 2.61
N ARG A 160 -10.41 3.45 2.48
CA ARG A 160 -11.14 2.83 3.60
C ARG A 160 -10.20 2.26 4.66
N LEU A 161 -9.13 1.59 4.24
CA LEU A 161 -8.11 1.07 5.15
C LEU A 161 -7.41 2.19 5.93
N ALA A 162 -7.06 3.30 5.26
CA ALA A 162 -6.47 4.47 5.91
C ALA A 162 -7.43 5.09 6.93
N GLN A 163 -8.70 5.29 6.56
CA GLN A 163 -9.73 5.80 7.47
C GLN A 163 -9.93 4.90 8.70
N ALA A 164 -9.95 3.58 8.52
CA ALA A 164 -10.04 2.64 9.63
C ALA A 164 -8.82 2.73 10.57
N GLY A 165 -7.63 2.91 9.99
CA GLY A 165 -6.41 3.13 10.77
C GLY A 165 -6.44 4.43 11.58
N ASP A 166 -7.02 5.50 11.05
CA ASP A 166 -7.07 6.82 11.69
C ASP A 166 -8.29 6.97 12.64
N ALA A 167 -9.23 6.01 12.65
CA ALA A 167 -10.37 6.05 13.55
C ALA A 167 -9.90 6.05 15.02
N PRO A 168 -10.45 6.92 15.87
CA PRO A 168 -10.13 6.93 17.30
C PRO A 168 -10.55 5.60 17.93
N LYS A 169 -9.72 5.08 18.85
CA LYS A 169 -10.09 3.89 19.64
C LYS A 169 -11.50 4.05 20.19
N LYS A 170 -12.40 3.10 19.96
CA LYS A 170 -13.61 2.97 20.78
C LYS A 170 -13.15 2.78 22.22
N SER A 171 -13.20 3.86 22.98
CA SER A 171 -12.73 3.88 24.37
C SER A 171 -13.63 3.01 25.24
N GLY A 172 -13.13 1.84 25.63
CA GLY A 172 -13.53 1.28 26.92
C GLY A 172 -12.81 2.06 28.00
N SER A 173 -13.58 2.81 28.81
CA SER A 173 -13.22 3.57 30.03
C SER A 173 -12.59 4.96 29.81
N PRO A 174 -13.07 5.99 30.52
CA PRO A 174 -12.58 7.35 30.39
C PRO A 174 -11.22 7.50 31.06
N ARG A 175 -10.14 7.58 30.26
CA ARG A 175 -8.86 8.08 30.75
C ARG A 175 -8.91 9.60 30.78
N LYS A 176 -8.64 10.17 31.94
CA LYS A 176 -8.51 11.60 32.22
C LYS A 176 -7.62 12.26 31.15
N SER A 177 -8.21 13.25 30.46
CA SER A 177 -7.55 14.06 29.46
C SER A 177 -6.46 14.93 30.11
N GLY A 178 -5.21 14.66 29.73
CA GLY A 178 -4.12 15.60 29.94
C GLY A 178 -3.96 16.49 28.70
N SER A 179 -4.30 17.73 28.86
CA SER A 179 -3.93 18.96 28.12
C SER A 179 -3.53 18.83 26.63
N GLY A 180 -4.45 19.16 25.76
CA GLY A 180 -4.29 19.36 24.31
C GLY A 180 -5.64 19.38 23.58
N ALA A 181 -6.73 19.64 24.29
CA ALA A 181 -8.08 19.57 23.74
C ALA A 181 -8.33 20.62 22.67
N ASP A 182 -8.86 20.19 21.53
CA ASP A 182 -9.59 21.03 20.58
C ASP A 182 -10.58 21.90 21.35
N ARG A 183 -10.24 23.17 21.50
CA ARG A 183 -11.09 24.15 22.20
C ARG A 183 -11.99 24.81 21.17
N VAL A 184 -13.28 24.47 21.21
CA VAL A 184 -14.32 25.15 20.43
C VAL A 184 -14.71 26.41 21.18
N VAL A 185 -14.47 27.57 20.57
CA VAL A 185 -14.95 28.87 21.06
C VAL A 185 -16.39 29.05 20.57
N ARG A 186 -17.29 29.37 21.49
CA ARG A 186 -18.72 29.55 21.21
C ARG A 186 -19.08 31.02 21.35
N SER A 187 -20.07 31.45 20.55
CA SER A 187 -20.68 32.77 20.71
C SER A 187 -21.49 32.88 22.02
N PRO A 188 -21.89 34.06 22.42
CA PRO A 188 -22.85 34.25 23.51
C PRO A 188 -24.19 33.56 23.30
N SER A 189 -24.60 33.32 22.06
CA SER A 189 -25.78 32.54 21.68
C SER A 189 -25.57 31.02 21.77
N GLY A 190 -24.32 30.53 22.09
CA GLY A 190 -23.99 29.13 22.22
C GLY A 190 -23.57 28.44 20.92
N ALA A 191 -23.63 29.14 19.78
CA ALA A 191 -23.21 28.60 18.48
C ALA A 191 -21.67 28.45 18.41
N PRO A 192 -21.12 27.36 17.86
CA PRO A 192 -19.68 27.22 17.68
C PRO A 192 -19.20 28.17 16.57
N VAL A 193 -18.18 28.97 16.88
CA VAL A 193 -17.66 30.02 15.98
C VAL A 193 -16.33 29.63 15.37
N LEU A 194 -15.41 29.19 16.21
CA LEU A 194 -14.09 28.76 15.78
C LEU A 194 -13.57 27.61 16.63
N ARG A 195 -12.66 26.84 16.08
CA ARG A 195 -11.97 25.73 16.75
C ARG A 195 -10.47 26.00 16.75
N ILE A 196 -9.85 25.79 17.90
CA ILE A 196 -8.39 25.79 18.04
C ILE A 196 -7.92 24.36 17.80
N ASP A 197 -7.31 24.09 16.64
CA ASP A 197 -6.98 22.73 16.19
C ASP A 197 -5.62 22.23 16.71
N ALA A 198 -4.64 23.11 16.89
CA ALA A 198 -3.33 22.74 17.38
C ALA A 198 -2.65 23.90 18.11
N ARG A 199 -1.86 23.57 19.14
CA ARG A 199 -1.00 24.50 19.85
C ARG A 199 0.42 23.97 19.86
N LYS A 200 1.26 24.44 18.94
CA LYS A 200 2.70 24.25 18.99
C LYS A 200 3.35 25.41 19.73
N ARG A 201 4.58 25.23 20.22
CA ARG A 201 5.27 26.20 21.10
C ARG A 201 5.35 27.63 20.54
N LYS A 202 5.15 27.83 19.23
CA LYS A 202 5.17 29.13 18.54
C LYS A 202 4.07 29.29 17.48
N GLU A 203 3.05 28.41 17.46
CA GLU A 203 2.04 28.40 16.42
C GLU A 203 0.70 27.98 17.00
N VAL A 204 -0.37 28.69 16.64
CA VAL A 204 -1.75 28.35 16.96
C VAL A 204 -2.53 28.25 15.65
N SER A 205 -3.13 27.10 15.37
CA SER A 205 -3.97 26.87 14.19
C SER A 205 -5.44 27.01 14.58
N LEU A 206 -6.19 27.81 13.80
CA LEU A 206 -7.59 28.09 14.04
C LEU A 206 -8.42 27.68 12.80
N THR A 207 -9.58 27.08 13.02
CA THR A 207 -10.59 26.82 11.98
C THR A 207 -11.84 27.62 12.26
N LEU A 208 -12.26 28.51 11.34
CA LEU A 208 -13.54 29.22 11.40
C LEU A 208 -14.68 28.27 10.99
N LEU A 209 -15.83 28.38 11.66
CA LEU A 209 -17.02 27.54 11.43
C LEU A 209 -18.21 28.40 10.93
N PRO A 210 -18.17 28.90 9.68
CA PRO A 210 -19.15 29.88 9.17
C PRO A 210 -20.58 29.33 9.02
N THR A 211 -20.74 28.02 9.00
CA THR A 211 -22.04 27.34 8.80
C THR A 211 -22.76 27.00 10.10
N ALA A 212 -22.22 27.39 11.26
CA ALA A 212 -22.71 26.95 12.57
C ALA A 212 -23.74 27.89 13.21
N GLY A 213 -24.27 28.88 12.48
CA GLY A 213 -25.36 29.74 12.93
C GLY A 213 -24.92 30.97 13.75
N ALA A 214 -23.64 31.27 13.87
CA ALA A 214 -23.12 32.50 14.47
C ALA A 214 -23.13 33.67 13.47
N THR A 215 -23.31 34.90 13.97
CA THR A 215 -23.18 36.11 13.16
C THR A 215 -21.72 36.48 12.92
N ARG A 216 -21.47 37.31 11.90
CA ARG A 216 -20.12 37.84 11.64
C ARG A 216 -19.52 38.57 12.82
N GLU A 217 -20.35 39.38 13.49
CA GLU A 217 -19.93 40.17 14.65
C GLU A 217 -19.50 39.29 15.84
N GLU A 218 -20.26 38.18 16.09
CA GLU A 218 -19.90 37.18 17.08
C GLU A 218 -18.59 36.46 16.72
N ALA A 219 -18.35 36.20 15.44
CA ALA A 219 -17.09 35.61 14.97
C ALA A 219 -15.90 36.55 15.16
N GLU A 220 -16.06 37.82 14.85
CA GLU A 220 -15.01 38.84 15.04
C GLU A 220 -14.68 39.02 16.54
N ALA A 221 -15.68 39.01 17.42
CA ALA A 221 -15.48 39.10 18.87
C ALA A 221 -14.71 37.88 19.40
N ALA A 222 -15.09 36.68 19.00
CA ALA A 222 -14.43 35.41 19.39
C ALA A 222 -12.97 35.35 18.90
N LEU A 223 -12.71 35.84 17.68
CA LEU A 223 -11.35 35.88 17.13
C LEU A 223 -10.48 36.88 17.90
N ARG A 224 -11.03 38.04 18.28
CA ARG A 224 -10.33 39.03 19.07
C ARG A 224 -9.96 38.48 20.44
N GLU A 225 -10.86 37.78 21.11
CA GLU A 225 -10.57 37.14 22.40
C GLU A 225 -9.43 36.15 22.31
N VAL A 226 -9.39 35.31 21.25
CA VAL A 226 -8.30 34.36 21.02
C VAL A 226 -6.96 35.10 20.74
N LEU A 227 -6.99 36.20 19.99
CA LEU A 227 -5.79 36.99 19.73
C LEU A 227 -5.24 37.61 21.03
N GLU A 228 -6.08 38.16 21.89
CA GLU A 228 -5.68 38.72 23.20
C GLU A 228 -5.06 37.64 24.11
N GLN A 229 -5.60 36.41 24.09
CA GLN A 229 -5.07 35.29 24.88
C GLN A 229 -3.70 34.79 24.39
N HIS A 230 -3.46 34.83 23.10
CA HIS A 230 -2.28 34.20 22.49
C HIS A 230 -1.27 35.18 21.94
N TRP A 231 -1.64 36.44 21.79
CA TRP A 231 -0.80 37.53 21.29
C TRP A 231 -1.03 38.77 22.14
N PRO A 232 -0.55 38.79 23.38
CA PRO A 232 -0.73 39.94 24.23
C PRO A 232 -0.05 41.17 23.61
N ALA A 233 -0.74 42.35 23.67
CA ALA A 233 -0.17 43.58 23.23
C ALA A 233 1.17 43.83 23.94
N ALA A 234 2.18 44.27 23.18
CA ALA A 234 3.46 44.64 23.78
C ALA A 234 3.20 45.68 24.87
N SER A 235 3.62 45.36 26.10
CA SER A 235 3.59 46.35 27.20
C SER A 235 4.44 47.54 26.81
N PRO A 236 3.98 48.81 27.10
CA PRO A 236 4.69 50.01 26.74
C PRO A 236 6.05 50.13 27.42
#